data_c40675aa9115a9facaffef961caefe50
#
_entry.id   c40675aa9115a9facaffef961caefe50
#
_cell.length_a   1.000
_cell.length_b   1.000
_cell.length_c   1.000
_cell.angle_alpha   90.00
_cell.angle_beta   90.00
_cell.angle_gamma   90.00
#
_symmetry.space_group_name_H-M   'P 1'
#
loop_
_entity.id
_entity.type
_entity.pdbx_description
1 polymer ?
#
loop_
_entity_poly.entity_id
_entity_poly.type
_entity_poly.pdbx_seq_one_letter_code
_entity_poly.pdbx_strand_id
1 'polypeptide(L)'
;MSRQIALLRGINVGGHNSFPKAAQLELAESLGLKDVSVLLQTGNIVFADPGTPPAETARVLHERIAADLGLTVPVVVRTAAELAAVVAANPFPQAAAEPKTLHVTFLSEVPADTSRLDALDPAAFAPDRYRLIGRELYLWCPGGIGRSKLAETVSRARLGVTATARNWNTVGKLLALAEA
;
A
#
# COMPACT_ATOMS: atom_id res chain seq x y z
N MET A 1 -12.90 13.94 11.54
CA MET A 1 -13.67 12.74 11.12
C MET A 1 -12.70 11.59 10.86
N SER A 2 -13.08 10.36 11.23
CA SER A 2 -12.27 9.18 10.88
C SER A 2 -12.34 8.93 9.37
N ARG A 3 -11.22 8.52 8.77
CA ARG A 3 -11.14 8.19 7.34
C ARG A 3 -10.50 6.82 7.14
N GLN A 4 -10.82 6.20 6.02
CA GLN A 4 -10.14 5.00 5.53
C GLN A 4 -9.42 5.30 4.21
N ILE A 5 -8.36 4.57 3.96
CA ILE A 5 -7.51 4.67 2.77
C ILE A 5 -7.47 3.31 2.09
N ALA A 6 -7.97 3.23 0.88
CA ALA A 6 -7.85 2.04 0.05
C ALA A 6 -6.63 2.15 -0.87
N LEU A 7 -5.82 1.11 -0.86
CA LEU A 7 -4.62 0.95 -1.66
C LEU A 7 -4.82 -0.18 -2.65
N LEU A 8 -4.92 0.15 -3.93
CA LEU A 8 -5.11 -0.78 -5.02
C LEU A 8 -3.78 -1.17 -5.64
N ARG A 9 -3.66 -2.39 -6.15
CA ARG A 9 -2.44 -2.88 -6.79
C ARG A 9 -2.66 -3.15 -8.27
N GLY A 10 -1.67 -2.74 -9.07
CA GLY A 10 -1.54 -3.16 -10.47
C GLY A 10 -2.55 -2.54 -11.40
N ILE A 11 -3.07 -1.35 -11.11
CA ILE A 11 -3.89 -0.56 -12.02
C ILE A 11 -3.07 0.51 -12.72
N ASN A 12 -3.45 0.84 -13.96
CA ASN A 12 -2.82 1.89 -14.78
C ASN A 12 -1.29 1.72 -14.93
N VAL A 13 -0.81 0.49 -14.96
CA VAL A 13 0.62 0.17 -15.08
C VAL A 13 0.89 -0.48 -16.43
N GLY A 14 1.83 0.08 -17.19
CA GLY A 14 2.28 -0.49 -18.46
C GLY A 14 1.17 -0.67 -19.52
N GLY A 15 0.13 0.16 -19.50
CA GLY A 15 -1.02 0.06 -20.39
C GLY A 15 -2.01 -1.05 -20.04
N HIS A 16 -1.81 -1.74 -18.90
CA HIS A 16 -2.70 -2.79 -18.41
C HIS A 16 -3.59 -2.28 -17.27
N ASN A 17 -4.76 -2.96 -17.11
CA ASN A 17 -5.71 -2.69 -16.03
C ASN A 17 -6.10 -1.21 -15.96
N SER A 18 -6.55 -0.66 -17.09
CA SER A 18 -6.99 0.73 -17.16
C SER A 18 -8.13 0.99 -16.18
N PHE A 19 -7.90 1.88 -15.25
CA PHE A 19 -8.87 2.32 -14.25
C PHE A 19 -8.65 3.82 -13.97
N PRO A 20 -9.16 4.70 -14.85
CA PRO A 20 -8.94 6.13 -14.74
C PRO A 20 -9.40 6.71 -13.41
N LYS A 21 -8.75 7.79 -12.97
CA LYS A 21 -9.05 8.46 -11.70
C LYS A 21 -10.53 8.80 -11.53
N ALA A 22 -11.19 9.30 -12.59
CA ALA A 22 -12.62 9.59 -12.57
C ALA A 22 -13.47 8.33 -12.32
N ALA A 23 -13.11 7.21 -12.93
CA ALA A 23 -13.80 5.94 -12.74
C ALA A 23 -13.57 5.36 -11.33
N GLN A 24 -12.39 5.58 -10.74
CA GLN A 24 -12.12 5.21 -9.34
C GLN A 24 -13.04 6.00 -8.39
N LEU A 25 -13.20 7.29 -8.62
CA LEU A 25 -14.09 8.15 -7.85
C LEU A 25 -15.54 7.69 -7.98
N GLU A 26 -16.03 7.53 -9.21
CA GLU A 26 -17.39 7.06 -9.49
C GLU A 26 -17.72 5.71 -8.83
N LEU A 27 -16.80 4.75 -8.93
CA LEU A 27 -16.99 3.43 -8.33
C LEU A 27 -17.10 3.53 -6.81
N ALA A 28 -16.23 4.30 -6.17
CA ALA A 28 -16.25 4.50 -4.72
C ALA A 28 -17.54 5.18 -4.26
N GLU A 29 -17.97 6.24 -4.95
CA GLU A 29 -19.24 6.93 -4.65
C GLU A 29 -20.46 6.04 -4.87
N SER A 30 -20.45 5.19 -5.90
CA SER A 30 -21.52 4.23 -6.17
C SER A 30 -21.68 3.16 -5.10
N LEU A 31 -20.64 2.93 -4.29
CA LEU A 31 -20.66 2.06 -3.10
C LEU A 31 -21.19 2.79 -1.85
N GLY A 32 -21.56 4.07 -1.98
CA GLY A 32 -22.01 4.89 -0.86
C GLY A 32 -20.90 5.49 -0.02
N LEU A 33 -19.63 5.37 -0.46
CA LEU A 33 -18.52 6.02 0.21
C LEU A 33 -18.63 7.54 0.04
N LYS A 34 -18.32 8.28 1.10
CA LYS A 34 -18.47 9.73 1.16
C LYS A 34 -17.12 10.43 1.24
N ASP A 35 -17.09 11.69 0.85
CA ASP A 35 -15.90 12.56 0.88
C ASP A 35 -14.69 11.89 0.22
N VAL A 36 -14.94 11.30 -0.96
CA VAL A 36 -13.96 10.52 -1.70
C VAL A 36 -12.94 11.43 -2.38
N SER A 37 -11.67 11.11 -2.20
CA SER A 37 -10.55 11.73 -2.89
C SER A 37 -9.64 10.66 -3.48
N VAL A 38 -9.20 10.84 -4.72
CA VAL A 38 -8.26 9.93 -5.39
C VAL A 38 -6.91 10.62 -5.58
N LEU A 39 -5.88 10.09 -4.93
CA LEU A 39 -4.51 10.58 -5.04
C LEU A 39 -3.75 9.77 -6.09
N LEU A 40 -3.25 10.44 -7.12
CA LEU A 40 -2.56 9.82 -8.26
C LEU A 40 -3.47 8.84 -9.03
N GLN A 41 -2.95 8.24 -10.10
CA GLN A 41 -3.69 7.26 -10.90
C GLN A 41 -3.50 5.81 -10.43
N THR A 42 -2.56 5.59 -9.51
CA THR A 42 -2.09 4.25 -9.15
C THR A 42 -2.91 3.56 -8.05
N GLY A 43 -4.11 4.07 -7.75
CA GLY A 43 -5.04 3.39 -6.86
C GLY A 43 -4.91 3.76 -5.38
N ASN A 44 -5.02 5.06 -5.10
CA ASN A 44 -5.04 5.56 -3.73
C ASN A 44 -6.34 6.33 -3.50
N ILE A 45 -7.27 5.73 -2.77
CA ILE A 45 -8.60 6.30 -2.54
C ILE A 45 -8.77 6.58 -1.05
N VAL A 46 -9.05 7.83 -0.71
CA VAL A 46 -9.31 8.28 0.68
C VAL A 46 -10.77 8.66 0.78
N PHE A 47 -11.45 8.20 1.81
CA PHE A 47 -12.88 8.46 2.02
C PHE A 47 -13.24 8.50 3.52
N ALA A 48 -14.39 9.10 3.83
CA ALA A 48 -14.92 9.07 5.20
C ALA A 48 -15.14 7.62 5.65
N ASP A 49 -14.80 7.33 6.90
CA ASP A 49 -14.94 5.97 7.45
C ASP A 49 -16.41 5.53 7.37
N PRO A 50 -16.71 4.46 6.63
CA PRO A 50 -18.08 3.97 6.47
C PRO A 50 -18.60 3.23 7.72
N GLY A 51 -17.80 3.08 8.76
CA GLY A 51 -18.15 2.33 9.96
C GLY A 51 -18.01 0.80 9.81
N THR A 52 -17.42 0.35 8.70
CA THR A 52 -17.10 -1.06 8.46
C THR A 52 -15.63 -1.33 8.66
N PRO A 53 -15.23 -2.55 9.10
CA PRO A 53 -13.82 -2.89 9.24
C PRO A 53 -13.07 -2.74 7.91
N PRO A 54 -11.80 -2.28 7.93
CA PRO A 54 -10.98 -2.11 6.72
C PRO A 54 -10.91 -3.34 5.82
N ALA A 55 -10.85 -4.54 6.40
CA ALA A 55 -10.83 -5.79 5.63
C ALA A 55 -12.13 -6.02 4.84
N GLU A 56 -13.27 -5.67 5.42
CA GLU A 56 -14.57 -5.75 4.74
C GLU A 56 -14.68 -4.71 3.63
N THR A 57 -14.26 -3.49 3.89
CA THR A 57 -14.20 -2.44 2.86
C THR A 57 -13.30 -2.86 1.68
N ALA A 58 -12.15 -3.48 1.97
CA ALA A 58 -11.25 -4.01 0.94
C ALA A 58 -11.93 -5.08 0.08
N ARG A 59 -12.65 -6.01 0.72
CA ARG A 59 -13.39 -7.06 0.04
C ARG A 59 -14.47 -6.49 -0.90
N VAL A 60 -15.27 -5.56 -0.39
CA VAL A 60 -16.34 -4.92 -1.18
C VAL A 60 -15.78 -4.18 -2.40
N LEU A 61 -14.70 -3.42 -2.23
CA LEU A 61 -14.03 -2.73 -3.32
C LEU A 61 -13.47 -3.72 -4.36
N HIS A 62 -12.81 -4.78 -3.92
CA HIS A 62 -12.26 -5.82 -4.78
C HIS A 62 -13.35 -6.49 -5.64
N GLU A 63 -14.43 -6.91 -5.00
CA GLU A 63 -15.56 -7.56 -5.66
C GLU A 63 -16.27 -6.62 -6.65
N ARG A 64 -16.45 -5.36 -6.27
CA ARG A 64 -17.10 -4.38 -7.15
C ARG A 64 -16.24 -4.05 -8.37
N ILE A 65 -14.94 -3.91 -8.22
CA ILE A 65 -14.02 -3.72 -9.35
C ILE A 65 -14.08 -4.93 -10.30
N ALA A 66 -14.11 -6.14 -9.75
CA ALA A 66 -14.23 -7.35 -10.56
C ALA A 66 -15.56 -7.42 -11.33
N ALA A 67 -16.67 -7.07 -10.67
CA ALA A 67 -18.00 -7.10 -11.27
C ALA A 67 -18.16 -6.03 -12.37
N ASP A 68 -17.71 -4.81 -12.12
CA ASP A 68 -17.94 -3.68 -13.04
C ASP A 68 -16.90 -3.62 -14.18
N LEU A 69 -15.65 -4.00 -13.92
CA LEU A 69 -14.53 -3.83 -14.84
C LEU A 69 -13.91 -5.14 -15.32
N GLY A 70 -14.28 -6.27 -14.73
CA GLY A 70 -13.66 -7.57 -15.03
C GLY A 70 -12.20 -7.65 -14.60
N LEU A 71 -11.75 -6.79 -13.71
CA LEU A 71 -10.37 -6.72 -13.23
C LEU A 71 -10.20 -7.40 -11.88
N THR A 72 -9.17 -8.23 -11.75
CA THR A 72 -8.76 -8.79 -10.46
C THR A 72 -7.73 -7.86 -9.83
N VAL A 73 -8.18 -6.95 -8.98
CA VAL A 73 -7.33 -5.92 -8.32
C VAL A 73 -7.22 -6.22 -6.84
N PRO A 74 -6.03 -6.55 -6.34
CA PRO A 74 -5.80 -6.63 -4.90
C PRO A 74 -6.01 -5.28 -4.23
N VAL A 75 -6.72 -5.28 -3.09
CA VAL A 75 -7.02 -4.08 -2.31
C VAL A 75 -6.63 -4.29 -0.86
N VAL A 76 -5.89 -3.35 -0.30
CA VAL A 76 -5.59 -3.27 1.14
C VAL A 76 -6.14 -1.95 1.66
N VAL A 77 -6.81 -1.99 2.79
CA VAL A 77 -7.39 -0.79 3.42
C VAL A 77 -6.75 -0.57 4.79
N ARG A 78 -6.53 0.69 5.12
CA ARG A 78 -6.10 1.16 6.45
C ARG A 78 -6.99 2.29 6.93
N THR A 79 -7.17 2.39 8.24
CA THR A 79 -7.71 3.61 8.84
C THR A 79 -6.65 4.72 8.87
N ALA A 80 -7.06 5.97 9.02
CA ALA A 80 -6.13 7.08 9.21
C ALA A 80 -5.22 6.87 10.42
N ALA A 81 -5.74 6.33 11.52
CA ALA A 81 -4.97 6.01 12.72
C ALA A 81 -3.93 4.92 12.46
N GLU A 82 -4.28 3.88 11.73
CA GLU A 82 -3.34 2.83 11.34
C GLU A 82 -2.23 3.39 10.45
N LEU A 83 -2.56 4.25 9.49
CA LEU A 83 -1.56 4.88 8.62
C LEU A 83 -0.63 5.82 9.40
N ALA A 84 -1.16 6.58 10.36
CA ALA A 84 -0.36 7.41 11.26
C ALA A 84 0.62 6.56 12.09
N ALA A 85 0.17 5.40 12.59
CA ALA A 85 1.02 4.45 13.31
C ALA A 85 2.15 3.89 12.42
N VAL A 86 1.86 3.61 11.14
CA VAL A 86 2.88 3.18 10.16
C VAL A 86 3.96 4.25 9.99
N VAL A 87 3.58 5.51 9.89
CA VAL A 87 4.51 6.63 9.76
C VAL A 87 5.37 6.79 11.03
N ALA A 88 4.74 6.70 12.20
CA ALA A 88 5.43 6.80 13.48
C ALA A 88 6.42 5.66 13.74
N ALA A 89 6.12 4.45 13.23
CA ALA A 89 6.94 3.25 13.42
C ALA A 89 8.10 3.11 12.41
N ASN A 90 8.31 4.08 11.52
CA ASN A 90 9.36 4.01 10.50
C ASN A 90 10.72 3.63 11.10
N PRO A 91 11.29 2.45 10.75
CA PRO A 91 12.57 1.99 11.30
C PRO A 91 13.80 2.65 10.63
N PHE A 92 13.58 3.44 9.57
CA PHE A 92 14.60 4.10 8.77
C PHE A 92 14.38 5.61 8.70
N PRO A 93 14.45 6.33 9.83
CA PRO A 93 14.15 7.78 9.87
C PRO A 93 15.06 8.60 8.96
N GLN A 94 16.30 8.15 8.73
CA GLN A 94 17.25 8.78 7.82
C GLN A 94 16.77 8.78 6.35
N ALA A 95 15.90 7.86 5.97
CA ALA A 95 15.33 7.79 4.62
C ALA A 95 14.35 8.94 4.33
N ALA A 96 13.89 9.66 5.36
CA ALA A 96 12.97 10.79 5.20
C ALA A 96 13.55 11.94 4.35
N ALA A 97 14.87 12.08 4.30
CA ALA A 97 15.56 13.05 3.45
C ALA A 97 15.39 12.75 1.95
N GLU A 98 15.25 11.47 1.60
CA GLU A 98 15.03 11.00 0.23
C GLU A 98 13.85 10.02 0.18
N PRO A 99 12.60 10.53 0.28
CA PRO A 99 11.41 9.67 0.47
C PRO A 99 11.14 8.69 -0.66
N LYS A 100 11.70 8.90 -1.85
CA LYS A 100 11.59 7.96 -2.96
C LYS A 100 12.40 6.68 -2.77
N THR A 101 13.33 6.66 -1.82
CA THR A 101 14.19 5.50 -1.51
C THR A 101 13.56 4.54 -0.51
N LEU A 102 12.53 4.97 0.20
CA LEU A 102 11.80 4.18 1.17
C LEU A 102 10.43 3.78 0.63
N HIS A 103 10.12 2.50 0.71
CA HIS A 103 8.82 1.94 0.34
C HIS A 103 8.23 1.18 1.52
N VAL A 104 6.91 1.25 1.65
CA VAL A 104 6.15 0.43 2.58
C VAL A 104 5.25 -0.50 1.76
N THR A 105 5.37 -1.80 2.01
CA THR A 105 4.43 -2.79 1.52
C THR A 105 3.41 -3.05 2.60
N PHE A 106 2.16 -2.71 2.32
CA PHE A 106 1.01 -2.94 3.19
C PHE A 106 0.47 -4.33 2.93
N LEU A 107 0.34 -5.12 3.98
CA LEU A 107 -0.18 -6.49 3.92
C LEU A 107 -1.61 -6.51 4.48
N SER A 108 -2.45 -7.38 3.92
CA SER A 108 -3.84 -7.54 4.38
C SER A 108 -3.92 -8.03 5.82
N GLU A 109 -2.96 -8.85 6.22
CA GLU A 109 -2.84 -9.44 7.56
C GLU A 109 -1.38 -9.71 7.91
N VAL A 110 -1.11 -10.04 9.17
CA VAL A 110 0.22 -10.47 9.60
C VAL A 110 0.54 -11.80 8.93
N PRO A 111 1.67 -11.92 8.20
CA PRO A 111 2.03 -13.18 7.56
C PRO A 111 2.22 -14.31 8.58
N ALA A 112 1.64 -15.47 8.32
CA ALA A 112 1.82 -16.65 9.16
C ALA A 112 3.21 -17.28 9.00
N ASP A 113 3.82 -17.12 7.82
CA ASP A 113 5.15 -17.66 7.50
C ASP A 113 6.05 -16.56 6.93
N THR A 114 7.10 -16.22 7.65
CA THR A 114 8.13 -15.25 7.28
C THR A 114 9.48 -15.90 6.98
N SER A 115 9.54 -17.22 6.94
CA SER A 115 10.81 -17.99 6.84
C SER A 115 11.68 -17.57 5.67
N ARG A 116 11.08 -17.19 4.53
CA ARG A 116 11.82 -16.72 3.36
C ARG A 116 12.46 -15.36 3.54
N LEU A 117 11.83 -14.48 4.31
CA LEU A 117 12.41 -13.19 4.69
C LEU A 117 13.51 -13.38 5.74
N ASP A 118 13.23 -14.20 6.74
CA ASP A 118 14.15 -14.45 7.86
C ASP A 118 15.44 -15.15 7.41
N ALA A 119 15.38 -15.90 6.30
CA ALA A 119 16.54 -16.55 5.69
C ALA A 119 17.47 -15.63 4.92
N LEU A 120 17.07 -14.38 4.66
CA LEU A 120 17.91 -13.42 3.95
C LEU A 120 19.05 -12.93 4.85
N ASP A 121 20.28 -12.95 4.32
CA ASP A 121 21.41 -12.31 4.99
C ASP A 121 21.41 -10.80 4.70
N PRO A 122 21.18 -9.95 5.71
CA PRO A 122 21.15 -8.51 5.50
C PRO A 122 22.45 -7.95 4.94
N ALA A 123 23.60 -8.54 5.28
CA ALA A 123 24.90 -8.09 4.81
C ALA A 123 25.08 -8.26 3.30
N ALA A 124 24.41 -9.27 2.71
CA ALA A 124 24.49 -9.54 1.27
C ALA A 124 23.84 -8.44 0.42
N PHE A 125 22.97 -7.62 1.01
CA PHE A 125 22.20 -6.59 0.32
C PHE A 125 22.59 -5.14 0.69
N ALA A 126 23.56 -4.98 1.59
CA ALA A 126 23.97 -3.64 2.00
C ALA A 126 24.33 -2.76 0.77
N PRO A 127 23.94 -1.46 0.73
CA PRO A 127 23.33 -0.69 1.82
C PRO A 127 21.81 -0.81 1.96
N ASP A 128 21.16 -1.61 1.12
CA ASP A 128 19.70 -1.81 1.18
C ASP A 128 19.30 -2.53 2.47
N ARG A 129 18.16 -2.13 3.03
CA ARG A 129 17.63 -2.69 4.28
C ARG A 129 16.13 -2.91 4.19
N TYR A 130 15.63 -3.89 4.94
CA TYR A 130 14.21 -4.11 5.12
C TYR A 130 13.89 -4.43 6.58
N ARG A 131 12.64 -4.20 6.96
CA ARG A 131 12.09 -4.62 8.23
C ARG A 131 10.59 -4.86 8.14
N LEU A 132 10.15 -6.02 8.61
CA LEU A 132 8.74 -6.34 8.77
C LEU A 132 8.30 -5.98 10.18
N ILE A 133 7.28 -5.12 10.30
CA ILE A 133 6.66 -4.73 11.56
C ILE A 133 5.16 -4.96 11.42
N GLY A 134 4.63 -6.01 12.06
CA GLY A 134 3.23 -6.36 11.95
C GLY A 134 2.79 -6.65 10.52
N ARG A 135 1.98 -5.76 9.95
CA ARG A 135 1.45 -5.86 8.59
C ARG A 135 2.14 -4.93 7.58
N GLU A 136 3.25 -4.34 7.93
CA GLU A 136 4.01 -3.42 7.09
C GLU A 136 5.44 -3.90 6.91
N LEU A 137 5.83 -4.02 5.65
CA LEU A 137 7.21 -4.32 5.27
C LEU A 137 7.86 -3.05 4.74
N TYR A 138 8.80 -2.51 5.51
CA TYR A 138 9.58 -1.33 5.15
C TYR A 138 10.81 -1.77 4.37
N LEU A 139 11.05 -1.13 3.23
CA LEU A 139 12.17 -1.41 2.34
C LEU A 139 12.89 -0.12 2.00
N TRP A 140 14.13 0.01 2.46
CA TRP A 140 14.96 1.17 2.19
C TRP A 140 16.10 0.83 1.25
N CYS A 141 16.07 1.44 0.07
CA CYS A 141 17.05 1.25 -0.99
C CYS A 141 17.68 2.60 -1.34
N PRO A 142 18.80 3.00 -0.67
CA PRO A 142 19.44 4.29 -0.88
C PRO A 142 19.81 4.57 -2.34
N GLY A 143 20.15 3.53 -3.10
CA GLY A 143 20.49 3.62 -4.52
C GLY A 143 19.28 3.58 -5.46
N GLY A 144 18.05 3.53 -4.93
CA GLY A 144 16.80 3.41 -5.67
C GLY A 144 16.29 1.98 -5.77
N ILE A 145 14.96 1.84 -5.69
CA ILE A 145 14.29 0.52 -5.67
C ILE A 145 14.46 -0.24 -6.99
N GLY A 146 14.52 0.46 -8.12
CA GLY A 146 14.60 -0.15 -9.45
C GLY A 146 15.90 -0.91 -9.72
N ARG A 147 16.95 -0.68 -8.91
CA ARG A 147 18.24 -1.35 -9.01
C ARG A 147 18.53 -2.28 -7.84
N SER A 148 17.60 -2.41 -6.92
CA SER A 148 17.80 -3.15 -5.69
C SER A 148 17.57 -4.65 -5.89
N LYS A 149 18.62 -5.44 -5.64
CA LYS A 149 18.51 -6.89 -5.57
C LYS A 149 17.67 -7.34 -4.38
N LEU A 150 17.70 -6.58 -3.28
CA LEU A 150 16.87 -6.83 -2.11
C LEU A 150 15.40 -6.66 -2.45
N ALA A 151 15.03 -5.57 -3.12
CA ALA A 151 13.64 -5.34 -3.56
C ALA A 151 13.12 -6.47 -4.45
N GLU A 152 13.93 -6.94 -5.39
CA GLU A 152 13.60 -8.08 -6.24
C GLU A 152 13.41 -9.36 -5.42
N THR A 153 14.32 -9.64 -4.49
CA THR A 153 14.28 -10.83 -3.65
C THR A 153 13.06 -10.80 -2.71
N VAL A 154 12.80 -9.67 -2.07
CA VAL A 154 11.65 -9.47 -1.18
C VAL A 154 10.33 -9.60 -1.93
N SER A 155 10.24 -9.10 -3.17
CA SER A 155 9.03 -9.23 -3.99
C SER A 155 8.68 -10.69 -4.33
N ARG A 156 9.67 -11.57 -4.31
CA ARG A 156 9.52 -13.02 -4.52
C ARG A 156 9.28 -13.81 -3.23
N ALA A 157 9.44 -13.19 -2.08
CA ALA A 157 9.15 -13.80 -0.78
C ALA A 157 7.64 -13.91 -0.60
N ARG A 158 7.04 -14.98 -1.09
CA ARG A 158 5.60 -15.22 -1.00
C ARG A 158 5.15 -15.29 0.46
N LEU A 159 4.51 -14.23 0.94
CA LEU A 159 4.05 -14.12 2.33
C LEU A 159 2.65 -14.71 2.55
N GLY A 160 1.98 -15.17 1.49
CA GLY A 160 0.64 -15.78 1.56
C GLY A 160 -0.50 -14.82 1.86
N VAL A 161 -0.25 -13.51 1.74
CA VAL A 161 -1.23 -12.44 2.02
C VAL A 161 -1.29 -11.44 0.87
N THR A 162 -2.38 -10.70 0.77
CA THR A 162 -2.49 -9.60 -0.19
C THR A 162 -1.53 -8.48 0.20
N ALA A 163 -0.81 -7.94 -0.78
CA ALA A 163 0.22 -6.93 -0.56
C ALA A 163 0.15 -5.84 -1.62
N THR A 164 0.39 -4.59 -1.22
CA THR A 164 0.55 -3.45 -2.13
C THR A 164 1.55 -2.47 -1.57
N ALA A 165 2.43 -1.93 -2.41
CA ALA A 165 3.53 -1.06 -1.98
C ALA A 165 3.31 0.40 -2.37
N ARG A 166 3.78 1.31 -1.52
CA ARG A 166 3.83 2.76 -1.79
C ARG A 166 5.17 3.33 -1.36
N ASN A 167 5.68 4.29 -2.12
CA ASN A 167 6.85 5.03 -1.67
C ASN A 167 6.48 5.99 -0.54
N TRP A 168 7.47 6.38 0.24
CA TRP A 168 7.28 7.19 1.46
C TRP A 168 6.64 8.55 1.18
N ASN A 169 6.93 9.16 0.04
CA ASN A 169 6.31 10.42 -0.37
C ASN A 169 4.78 10.25 -0.54
N THR A 170 4.35 9.16 -1.17
CA THR A 170 2.91 8.83 -1.31
C THR A 170 2.27 8.56 0.04
N VAL A 171 2.94 7.80 0.92
CA VAL A 171 2.46 7.53 2.28
C VAL A 171 2.21 8.83 3.06
N GLY A 172 3.16 9.77 3.01
CA GLY A 172 3.01 11.08 3.66
C GLY A 172 1.85 11.89 3.11
N LYS A 173 1.67 11.91 1.79
CA LYS A 173 0.53 12.60 1.15
C LYS A 173 -0.80 11.98 1.51
N LEU A 174 -0.87 10.66 1.58
CA LEU A 174 -2.08 9.95 1.98
C LEU A 174 -2.46 10.24 3.44
N LEU A 175 -1.48 10.26 4.33
CA LEU A 175 -1.72 10.63 5.73
C LEU A 175 -2.24 12.06 5.85
N ALA A 176 -1.64 13.01 5.15
CA ALA A 176 -2.09 14.40 5.14
C ALA A 176 -3.54 14.53 4.65
N LEU A 177 -3.93 13.79 3.60
CA LEU A 177 -5.31 13.75 3.11
C LEU A 177 -6.28 13.11 4.10
N ALA A 178 -5.84 12.08 4.80
CA ALA A 178 -6.66 11.36 5.77
C ALA A 178 -6.91 12.16 7.06
N GLU A 179 -6.01 13.08 7.39
CA GLU A 179 -6.09 13.95 8.57
C GLU A 179 -6.72 15.32 8.29
N ALA A 180 -6.94 15.65 7.02
CA ALA A 180 -7.49 16.93 6.59
C ALA A 180 -8.97 17.15 6.97
#